data_0447217ffed120b8eb79e49d78e8d283
#
_entry.id   0447217ffed120b8eb79e49d78e8d283
#
_cell.length_a   1.000
_cell.length_b   1.000
_cell.length_c   1.000
_cell.angle_alpha   90.00
_cell.angle_beta   90.00
_cell.angle_gamma   90.00
#
_symmetry.space_group_name_H-M   'P 1'
#
loop_
_entity.id
_entity.type
_entity.pdbx_description
1 polymer ?
#
loop_
_entity_poly.entity_id
_entity_poly.type
_entity_poly.pdbx_seq_one_letter_code
_entity_poly.pdbx_strand_id
1 'polypeptide(L)'
;MTLASLEAVLDLAASLPRLRAAVVDAGEECVLRAACEAHDHGFIEPILIGDKGRIGQLLETMPSDGGDRHVFRIIPASNSEEAAEKGVEMAIAGDAQIVIKGHIHSDVFLHSILAKLRIGRRLSHVFIAELKTYEKLLFITDAAVNISPDLRDKAAILQNAIDLAHLLDITEPQVACISAVEVINPAIPSTIDAACLAKMADRGQIIGARVDGPLAFDNAISAESARVKGIRSSVSGHADILLVPDLVSGNILAKDLEYMAGATLAGLVLGARVPIILTSRSDPPRARLVSAALAVVMNDRLSKRTPA
;
A
#
# COMPACT_ATOMS: atom_id res chain seq x y z
N MET A 1 21.17 -0.23 2.04
CA MET A 1 21.08 0.07 0.59
C MET A 1 19.64 0.48 0.35
N THR A 2 19.40 1.72 -0.06
CA THR A 2 18.02 2.23 -0.28
C THR A 2 17.36 1.43 -1.38
N LEU A 3 16.13 0.96 -1.17
CA LEU A 3 15.33 0.30 -2.18
C LEU A 3 14.78 1.34 -3.15
N ALA A 4 15.57 1.67 -4.17
CA ALA A 4 15.30 2.78 -5.08
C ALA A 4 14.36 2.43 -6.23
N SER A 5 13.99 1.15 -6.40
CA SER A 5 13.10 0.68 -7.48
C SER A 5 12.22 -0.47 -7.00
N LEU A 6 11.13 -0.71 -7.71
CA LEU A 6 10.26 -1.86 -7.46
C LEU A 6 10.97 -3.19 -7.80
N GLU A 7 11.92 -3.17 -8.75
CA GLU A 7 12.75 -4.35 -9.04
C GLU A 7 13.62 -4.73 -7.83
N ALA A 8 14.26 -3.75 -7.18
CA ALA A 8 15.04 -4.01 -5.97
C ALA A 8 14.18 -4.58 -4.83
N VAL A 9 12.90 -4.24 -4.76
CA VAL A 9 11.94 -4.83 -3.81
C VAL A 9 11.67 -6.29 -4.16
N LEU A 10 11.48 -6.62 -5.45
CA LEU A 10 11.28 -8.00 -5.91
C LEU A 10 12.50 -8.87 -5.60
N ASP A 11 13.69 -8.39 -5.92
CA ASP A 11 14.96 -9.09 -5.67
C ASP A 11 15.18 -9.37 -4.17
N LEU A 12 14.90 -8.37 -3.34
CA LEU A 12 14.99 -8.53 -1.89
C LEU A 12 13.97 -9.56 -1.39
N ALA A 13 12.71 -9.46 -1.82
CA ALA A 13 11.65 -10.38 -1.42
C ALA A 13 11.99 -11.84 -1.79
N ALA A 14 12.58 -12.07 -2.98
CA ALA A 14 13.00 -13.39 -3.44
C ALA A 14 14.10 -14.02 -2.57
N SER A 15 14.86 -13.20 -1.83
CA SER A 15 15.90 -13.66 -0.90
C SER A 15 15.38 -13.98 0.51
N LEU A 16 14.11 -13.66 0.79
CA LEU A 16 13.49 -13.82 2.11
C LEU A 16 12.66 -15.12 2.19
N PRO A 17 12.40 -15.63 3.41
CA PRO A 17 11.51 -16.77 3.57
C PRO A 17 10.09 -16.49 3.07
N ARG A 18 9.49 -17.48 2.42
CA ARG A 18 8.08 -17.43 2.00
C ARG A 18 7.17 -17.17 3.20
N LEU A 19 6.14 -16.35 3.00
CA LEU A 19 5.11 -16.08 4.00
C LEU A 19 3.80 -16.76 3.62
N ARG A 20 3.10 -17.34 4.61
CA ARG A 20 1.75 -17.84 4.39
C ARG A 20 0.79 -16.67 4.21
N ALA A 21 0.06 -16.67 3.09
CA ALA A 21 -0.85 -15.60 2.71
C ALA A 21 -2.30 -16.11 2.62
N ALA A 22 -3.19 -15.56 3.43
CA ALA A 22 -4.62 -15.82 3.33
C ALA A 22 -5.21 -15.02 2.15
N VAL A 23 -5.56 -15.70 1.06
CA VAL A 23 -6.18 -15.09 -0.12
C VAL A 23 -7.69 -15.20 0.03
N VAL A 24 -8.32 -14.08 0.38
CA VAL A 24 -9.74 -14.00 0.74
C VAL A 24 -10.60 -13.93 -0.52
N ASP A 25 -11.60 -14.80 -0.63
CA ASP A 25 -12.50 -14.90 -1.78
C ASP A 25 -11.72 -15.12 -3.09
N ALA A 26 -11.03 -16.25 -3.16
CA ALA A 26 -10.06 -16.57 -4.20
C ALA A 26 -10.69 -17.14 -5.49
N GLY A 27 -12.03 -17.18 -5.60
CA GLY A 27 -12.79 -17.83 -6.70
C GLY A 27 -12.78 -17.12 -8.05
N GLU A 28 -11.73 -16.33 -8.37
CA GLU A 28 -11.57 -15.64 -9.65
C GLU A 28 -10.20 -15.92 -10.28
N GLU A 29 -10.17 -16.09 -11.61
CA GLU A 29 -8.95 -16.44 -12.33
C GLU A 29 -7.81 -15.46 -12.12
N CYS A 30 -8.09 -14.16 -12.17
CA CYS A 30 -7.05 -13.13 -11.98
C CYS A 30 -6.45 -13.13 -10.56
N VAL A 31 -7.23 -13.54 -9.55
CA VAL A 31 -6.76 -13.68 -8.17
C VAL A 31 -5.85 -14.90 -8.05
N LEU A 32 -6.28 -16.03 -8.62
CA LEU A 32 -5.50 -17.26 -8.61
C LEU A 32 -4.19 -17.13 -9.39
N ARG A 33 -4.22 -16.49 -10.58
CA ARG A 33 -2.98 -16.19 -11.34
C ARG A 33 -1.98 -15.38 -10.51
N ALA A 34 -2.44 -14.34 -9.84
CA ALA A 34 -1.56 -13.52 -8.99
C ALA A 34 -1.00 -14.32 -7.79
N ALA A 35 -1.81 -15.21 -7.21
CA ALA A 35 -1.37 -16.08 -6.12
C ALA A 35 -0.32 -17.11 -6.61
N CYS A 36 -0.54 -17.72 -7.78
CA CYS A 36 0.43 -18.63 -8.41
C CYS A 36 1.73 -17.90 -8.74
N GLU A 37 1.66 -16.74 -9.39
CA GLU A 37 2.83 -15.95 -9.76
C GLU A 37 3.66 -15.55 -8.53
N ALA A 38 3.02 -15.06 -7.47
CA ALA A 38 3.71 -14.73 -6.23
C ALA A 38 4.30 -15.96 -5.51
N HIS A 39 3.66 -17.13 -5.65
CA HIS A 39 4.20 -18.41 -5.17
C HIS A 39 5.44 -18.82 -5.96
N ASP A 40 5.40 -18.76 -7.30
CA ASP A 40 6.48 -19.17 -8.19
C ASP A 40 7.72 -18.30 -8.02
N HIS A 41 7.53 -17.00 -7.72
CA HIS A 41 8.60 -16.09 -7.33
C HIS A 41 9.15 -16.32 -5.91
N GLY A 42 8.55 -17.26 -5.16
CA GLY A 42 9.03 -17.60 -3.82
C GLY A 42 8.56 -16.64 -2.72
N PHE A 43 7.62 -15.72 -2.98
CA PHE A 43 7.18 -14.71 -2.03
C PHE A 43 6.21 -15.26 -0.99
N ILE A 44 5.23 -16.05 -1.45
CA ILE A 44 4.15 -16.51 -0.57
C ILE A 44 3.87 -18.00 -0.72
N GLU A 45 3.29 -18.58 0.33
CA GLU A 45 2.55 -19.83 0.32
C GLU A 45 1.06 -19.51 0.42
N PRO A 46 0.30 -19.55 -0.69
CA PRO A 46 -1.10 -19.16 -0.68
C PRO A 46 -1.98 -20.15 0.07
N ILE A 47 -2.89 -19.62 0.90
CA ILE A 47 -4.02 -20.35 1.49
C ILE A 47 -5.27 -19.73 0.89
N LEU A 48 -5.92 -20.46 -0.01
CA LEU A 48 -7.05 -19.98 -0.78
C LEU A 48 -8.35 -20.14 0.02
N ILE A 49 -9.11 -19.06 0.20
CA ILE A 49 -10.35 -19.08 0.97
C ILE A 49 -11.51 -18.71 0.03
N GLY A 50 -12.56 -19.54 -0.01
CA GLY A 50 -13.74 -19.30 -0.86
C GLY A 50 -14.46 -20.59 -1.27
N ASP A 51 -15.20 -20.54 -2.38
CA ASP A 51 -15.86 -21.72 -2.95
C ASP A 51 -14.82 -22.74 -3.43
N LYS A 52 -14.71 -23.85 -2.68
CA LYS A 52 -13.73 -24.92 -2.94
C LYS A 52 -13.89 -25.55 -4.32
N GLY A 53 -15.13 -25.72 -4.78
CA GLY A 53 -15.41 -26.32 -6.09
C GLY A 53 -14.95 -25.41 -7.22
N ARG A 54 -15.32 -24.14 -7.16
CA ARG A 54 -14.92 -23.13 -8.12
C ARG A 54 -13.39 -22.92 -8.15
N ILE A 55 -12.76 -22.78 -6.99
CA ILE A 55 -11.30 -22.63 -6.89
C ILE A 55 -10.59 -23.85 -7.51
N GLY A 56 -11.03 -25.07 -7.15
CA GLY A 56 -10.46 -26.30 -7.70
C GLY A 56 -10.59 -26.38 -9.22
N GLN A 57 -11.77 -26.11 -9.76
CA GLN A 57 -12.02 -26.09 -11.20
C GLN A 57 -11.13 -25.08 -11.94
N LEU A 58 -10.98 -23.87 -11.41
CA LEU A 58 -10.13 -22.85 -12.00
C LEU A 58 -8.66 -23.27 -12.00
N LEU A 59 -8.14 -23.81 -10.89
CA LEU A 59 -6.76 -24.31 -10.81
C LEU A 59 -6.49 -25.47 -11.79
N GLU A 60 -7.50 -26.31 -12.07
CA GLU A 60 -7.40 -27.40 -13.06
C GLU A 60 -7.36 -26.89 -14.50
N THR A 61 -8.06 -25.79 -14.79
CA THR A 61 -8.21 -25.24 -16.15
C THR A 61 -7.18 -24.18 -16.50
N MET A 62 -6.54 -23.57 -15.49
CA MET A 62 -5.50 -22.56 -15.72
C MET A 62 -4.29 -23.16 -16.43
N PRO A 63 -3.74 -22.45 -17.44
CA PRO A 63 -2.50 -22.86 -18.08
C PRO A 63 -1.37 -22.98 -17.04
N SER A 64 -0.65 -24.10 -17.05
CA SER A 64 0.63 -24.22 -16.37
C SER A 64 1.72 -23.87 -17.39
N ASP A 65 2.52 -22.86 -17.11
CA ASP A 65 3.64 -22.45 -17.98
C ASP A 65 4.80 -23.47 -17.92
N GLY A 66 4.48 -24.76 -18.14
CA GLY A 66 5.44 -25.86 -18.23
C GLY A 66 5.91 -26.46 -16.89
N GLY A 67 5.33 -26.02 -15.76
CA GLY A 67 5.60 -26.56 -14.42
C GLY A 67 4.54 -27.55 -13.93
N ASP A 68 4.79 -28.16 -12.78
CA ASP A 68 3.78 -28.97 -12.08
C ASP A 68 2.57 -28.11 -11.68
N ARG A 69 1.38 -28.74 -11.65
CA ARG A 69 0.17 -28.07 -11.20
C ARG A 69 0.27 -27.65 -9.75
N HIS A 70 -0.08 -26.41 -9.46
CA HIS A 70 -0.11 -25.91 -8.10
C HIS A 70 -1.16 -26.64 -7.25
N VAL A 71 -0.73 -27.12 -6.08
CA VAL A 71 -1.58 -27.73 -5.09
C VAL A 71 -1.57 -26.86 -3.84
N PHE A 72 -2.58 -26.04 -3.66
CA PHE A 72 -2.70 -25.14 -2.52
C PHE A 72 -3.70 -25.64 -1.48
N ARG A 73 -3.50 -25.25 -0.23
CA ARG A 73 -4.51 -25.43 0.82
C ARG A 73 -5.72 -24.57 0.50
N ILE A 74 -6.92 -25.21 0.39
CA ILE A 74 -8.19 -24.51 0.18
C ILE A 74 -9.02 -24.61 1.46
N ILE A 75 -9.48 -23.45 1.95
CA ILE A 75 -10.41 -23.33 3.07
C ILE A 75 -11.76 -22.95 2.51
N PRO A 76 -12.79 -23.83 2.61
CA PRO A 76 -14.09 -23.54 2.06
C PRO A 76 -14.77 -22.38 2.80
N ALA A 77 -15.43 -21.49 2.05
CA ALA A 77 -16.30 -20.44 2.55
C ALA A 77 -17.51 -20.34 1.63
N SER A 78 -18.68 -20.11 2.21
CA SER A 78 -19.97 -20.10 1.50
C SER A 78 -20.30 -18.73 0.88
N ASN A 79 -19.66 -17.66 1.38
CA ASN A 79 -19.79 -16.30 0.90
C ASN A 79 -18.54 -15.46 1.21
N SER A 80 -18.51 -14.23 0.70
CA SER A 80 -17.37 -13.31 0.84
C SER A 80 -17.14 -12.88 2.30
N GLU A 81 -18.19 -12.70 3.09
CA GLU A 81 -18.11 -12.34 4.50
C GLU A 81 -17.43 -13.44 5.31
N GLU A 82 -17.85 -14.69 5.15
CA GLU A 82 -17.24 -15.85 5.81
C GLU A 82 -15.77 -16.02 5.35
N ALA A 83 -15.48 -15.77 4.08
CA ALA A 83 -14.11 -15.82 3.57
C ALA A 83 -13.22 -14.76 4.24
N ALA A 84 -13.74 -13.54 4.43
CA ALA A 84 -13.02 -12.47 5.11
C ALA A 84 -12.79 -12.79 6.60
N GLU A 85 -13.80 -13.30 7.30
CA GLU A 85 -13.69 -13.69 8.70
C GLU A 85 -12.61 -14.77 8.88
N LYS A 86 -12.62 -15.83 8.05
CA LYS A 86 -11.62 -16.90 8.11
C LYS A 86 -10.21 -16.38 7.84
N GLY A 87 -10.04 -15.49 6.87
CA GLY A 87 -8.74 -14.87 6.57
C GLY A 87 -8.21 -14.04 7.75
N VAL A 88 -9.08 -13.29 8.40
CA VAL A 88 -8.75 -12.50 9.60
C VAL A 88 -8.41 -13.42 10.80
N GLU A 89 -9.18 -14.47 11.02
CA GLU A 89 -8.92 -15.43 12.10
C GLU A 89 -7.57 -16.13 11.93
N MET A 90 -7.21 -16.50 10.70
CA MET A 90 -5.89 -17.07 10.40
C MET A 90 -4.77 -16.09 10.70
N ALA A 91 -4.94 -14.81 10.39
CA ALA A 91 -3.95 -13.79 10.71
C ALA A 91 -3.81 -13.57 12.23
N ILE A 92 -4.91 -13.65 12.99
CA ILE A 92 -4.90 -13.57 14.45
C ILE A 92 -4.19 -14.77 15.08
N ALA A 93 -4.46 -15.97 14.57
CA ALA A 93 -3.84 -17.22 15.03
C ALA A 93 -2.35 -17.34 14.65
N GLY A 94 -1.84 -16.49 13.75
CA GLY A 94 -0.48 -16.58 13.20
C GLY A 94 -0.33 -17.65 12.11
N ASP A 95 -1.44 -18.20 11.64
CA ASP A 95 -1.48 -19.15 10.52
C ASP A 95 -1.24 -18.50 9.17
N ALA A 96 -1.53 -17.19 9.05
CA ALA A 96 -1.20 -16.36 7.92
C ALA A 96 -0.44 -15.10 8.37
N GLN A 97 0.61 -14.74 7.67
CA GLN A 97 1.41 -13.53 7.91
C GLN A 97 1.04 -12.38 6.97
N ILE A 98 0.21 -12.65 5.96
CA ILE A 98 -0.30 -11.66 5.01
C ILE A 98 -1.77 -11.99 4.76
N VAL A 99 -2.61 -10.94 4.59
CA VAL A 99 -4.00 -11.10 4.11
C VAL A 99 -4.13 -10.39 2.77
N ILE A 100 -4.61 -11.11 1.77
CA ILE A 100 -4.75 -10.62 0.40
C ILE A 100 -6.23 -10.57 0.02
N LYS A 101 -6.69 -9.41 -0.44
CA LYS A 101 -8.03 -9.25 -1.00
C LYS A 101 -8.14 -9.94 -2.36
N GLY A 102 -9.09 -10.84 -2.50
CA GLY A 102 -9.49 -11.44 -3.78
C GLY A 102 -10.70 -10.74 -4.40
N HIS A 103 -11.74 -11.51 -4.74
CA HIS A 103 -12.93 -10.99 -5.45
C HIS A 103 -13.90 -10.19 -4.57
N ILE A 104 -13.77 -10.23 -3.29
CA ILE A 104 -14.61 -9.54 -2.30
C ILE A 104 -14.66 -8.01 -2.52
N HIS A 105 -15.78 -7.37 -2.20
CA HIS A 105 -15.88 -5.91 -2.15
C HIS A 105 -14.96 -5.32 -1.07
N SER A 106 -14.35 -4.16 -1.36
CA SER A 106 -13.34 -3.57 -0.45
C SER A 106 -13.91 -3.12 0.89
N ASP A 107 -15.15 -2.65 0.92
CA ASP A 107 -15.86 -2.26 2.15
C ASP A 107 -16.08 -3.45 3.09
N VAL A 108 -16.57 -4.58 2.55
CA VAL A 108 -16.77 -5.83 3.31
C VAL A 108 -15.43 -6.36 3.83
N PHE A 109 -14.40 -6.39 2.99
CA PHE A 109 -13.06 -6.82 3.36
C PHE A 109 -12.46 -5.94 4.46
N LEU A 110 -12.49 -4.62 4.28
CA LEU A 110 -11.95 -3.67 5.26
C LEU A 110 -12.74 -3.68 6.57
N HIS A 111 -14.07 -3.90 6.54
CA HIS A 111 -14.88 -4.01 7.74
C HIS A 111 -14.38 -5.14 8.65
N SER A 112 -14.15 -6.33 8.10
CA SER A 112 -13.64 -7.49 8.85
C SER A 112 -12.25 -7.23 9.44
N ILE A 113 -11.37 -6.56 8.69
CA ILE A 113 -10.02 -6.17 9.13
C ILE A 113 -10.08 -5.14 10.26
N LEU A 114 -10.90 -4.09 10.09
CA LEU A 114 -11.08 -3.02 11.08
C LEU A 114 -11.58 -3.56 12.41
N ALA A 115 -12.46 -4.57 12.38
CA ALA A 115 -13.05 -5.14 13.58
C ALA A 115 -12.04 -5.91 14.44
N LYS A 116 -11.05 -6.59 13.85
CA LYS A 116 -10.26 -7.62 14.57
C LYS A 116 -8.73 -7.47 14.44
N LEU A 117 -8.20 -6.80 13.39
CA LEU A 117 -6.75 -6.75 13.13
C LEU A 117 -6.07 -5.42 13.51
N ARG A 118 -6.81 -4.43 13.99
CA ARG A 118 -6.23 -3.16 14.44
C ARG A 118 -5.29 -3.33 15.63
N ILE A 119 -4.16 -2.61 15.61
CA ILE A 119 -3.17 -2.59 16.69
C ILE A 119 -3.13 -1.24 17.43
N GLY A 120 -4.27 -0.53 17.51
CA GLY A 120 -4.34 0.80 18.12
C GLY A 120 -3.90 1.94 17.19
N ARG A 121 -3.41 1.63 15.99
CA ARG A 121 -3.09 2.62 14.94
C ARG A 121 -4.27 2.79 13.98
N ARG A 122 -4.33 3.94 13.30
CA ARG A 122 -5.29 4.14 12.20
C ARG A 122 -4.88 3.28 11.02
N LEU A 123 -5.84 2.59 10.40
CA LEU A 123 -5.59 1.94 9.12
C LEU A 123 -5.48 3.00 8.02
N SER A 124 -4.51 2.86 7.15
CA SER A 124 -4.32 3.72 5.97
C SER A 124 -3.73 2.91 4.83
N HIS A 125 -3.94 3.38 3.61
CA HIS A 125 -3.37 2.77 2.42
C HIS A 125 -2.23 3.63 1.87
N VAL A 126 -1.15 2.98 1.44
CA VAL A 126 -0.06 3.64 0.70
C VAL A 126 0.09 2.96 -0.65
N PHE A 127 -0.02 3.72 -1.73
CA PHE A 127 0.49 3.32 -3.03
C PHE A 127 1.96 3.73 -3.14
N ILE A 128 2.77 2.87 -3.74
CA ILE A 128 4.14 3.16 -4.16
C ILE A 128 4.17 3.12 -5.68
N ALA A 129 4.44 4.26 -6.29
CA ALA A 129 4.50 4.44 -7.73
C ALA A 129 5.96 4.47 -8.21
N GLU A 130 6.27 3.69 -9.25
CA GLU A 130 7.49 3.81 -10.02
C GLU A 130 7.16 4.39 -11.38
N LEU A 131 7.77 5.54 -11.71
CA LEU A 131 7.56 6.27 -12.96
C LEU A 131 8.89 6.49 -13.68
N LYS A 132 8.88 6.40 -15.02
CA LYS A 132 10.06 6.75 -15.83
C LYS A 132 10.41 8.25 -15.80
N THR A 133 9.42 9.08 -15.45
CA THR A 133 9.53 10.54 -15.41
C THR A 133 9.88 11.08 -14.03
N TYR A 134 10.01 10.22 -13.03
CA TYR A 134 10.40 10.58 -11.67
C TYR A 134 11.46 9.61 -11.15
N GLU A 135 12.57 10.15 -10.67
CA GLU A 135 13.79 9.37 -10.37
C GLU A 135 13.73 8.52 -9.10
N LYS A 136 12.67 8.66 -8.30
CA LYS A 136 12.46 7.96 -7.04
C LYS A 136 11.12 7.21 -7.04
N LEU A 137 10.99 6.28 -6.10
CA LEU A 137 9.68 5.75 -5.75
C LEU A 137 8.84 6.85 -5.10
N LEU A 138 7.62 7.03 -5.57
CA LEU A 138 6.68 8.03 -5.06
C LEU A 138 5.57 7.37 -4.28
N PHE A 139 5.47 7.70 -3.00
CA PHE A 139 4.43 7.20 -2.10
C PHE A 139 3.22 8.13 -2.15
N ILE A 140 2.01 7.57 -2.25
CA ILE A 140 0.75 8.32 -2.27
C ILE A 140 -0.16 7.78 -1.18
N THR A 141 -0.60 8.62 -0.25
CA THR A 141 -1.42 8.24 0.90
C THR A 141 -2.42 9.34 1.31
N ASP A 142 -3.63 9.06 1.77
CA ASP A 142 -4.38 7.82 1.66
C ASP A 142 -5.31 7.90 0.45
N ALA A 143 -5.25 6.92 -0.40
CA ALA A 143 -5.99 6.92 -1.66
C ALA A 143 -7.00 5.76 -1.77
N ALA A 144 -7.27 5.02 -0.67
CA ALA A 144 -8.13 3.83 -0.74
C ALA A 144 -8.93 3.50 0.52
N VAL A 145 -8.63 4.06 1.70
CA VAL A 145 -9.27 3.67 2.97
C VAL A 145 -9.99 4.83 3.64
N ASN A 146 -9.35 5.98 3.82
CA ASN A 146 -9.90 7.09 4.59
C ASN A 146 -10.59 8.11 3.68
N ILE A 147 -11.94 8.17 3.72
CA ILE A 147 -12.73 8.99 2.77
C ILE A 147 -12.45 10.48 2.94
N SER A 148 -12.63 11.00 4.14
CA SER A 148 -12.44 12.42 4.47
C SER A 148 -11.75 12.55 5.83
N PRO A 149 -10.42 12.29 5.89
CA PRO A 149 -9.68 12.30 7.14
C PRO A 149 -9.57 13.71 7.72
N ASP A 150 -9.78 13.86 9.03
CA ASP A 150 -9.49 15.09 9.74
C ASP A 150 -7.97 15.28 9.95
N LEU A 151 -7.56 16.40 10.57
CA LEU A 151 -6.16 16.71 10.83
C LEU A 151 -5.45 15.62 11.65
N ARG A 152 -6.12 15.06 12.68
CA ARG A 152 -5.55 14.01 13.52
C ARG A 152 -5.41 12.71 12.73
N ASP A 153 -6.40 12.41 11.91
CA ASP A 153 -6.38 11.27 11.01
C ASP A 153 -5.23 11.36 10.01
N LYS A 154 -5.08 12.53 9.37
CA LYS A 154 -3.99 12.82 8.43
C LYS A 154 -2.61 12.66 9.07
N ALA A 155 -2.43 13.11 10.30
CA ALA A 155 -1.18 12.92 11.03
C ALA A 155 -0.86 11.42 11.25
N ALA A 156 -1.87 10.61 11.61
CA ALA A 156 -1.71 9.17 11.79
C ALA A 156 -1.44 8.43 10.47
N ILE A 157 -2.15 8.81 9.39
CA ILE A 157 -1.95 8.30 8.03
C ILE A 157 -0.52 8.59 7.57
N LEU A 158 -0.08 9.84 7.75
CA LEU A 158 1.25 10.27 7.36
C LEU A 158 2.34 9.50 8.12
N GLN A 159 2.19 9.31 9.44
CA GLN A 159 3.16 8.55 10.23
C GLN A 159 3.27 7.09 9.75
N ASN A 160 2.17 6.47 9.33
CA ASN A 160 2.22 5.13 8.72
C ASN A 160 3.06 5.11 7.44
N ALA A 161 2.89 6.10 6.56
CA ALA A 161 3.65 6.17 5.32
C ALA A 161 5.15 6.45 5.57
N ILE A 162 5.48 7.30 6.54
CA ILE A 162 6.86 7.54 6.97
C ILE A 162 7.50 6.26 7.51
N ASP A 163 6.79 5.53 8.36
CA ASP A 163 7.28 4.26 8.89
C ASP A 163 7.53 3.23 7.80
N LEU A 164 6.66 3.16 6.77
CA LEU A 164 6.88 2.30 5.59
C LEU A 164 8.12 2.76 4.79
N ALA A 165 8.29 4.05 4.58
CA ALA A 165 9.47 4.58 3.88
C ALA A 165 10.77 4.18 4.59
N HIS A 166 10.78 4.23 5.93
CA HIS A 166 11.90 3.75 6.73
C HIS A 166 12.14 2.24 6.62
N LEU A 167 11.06 1.44 6.45
CA LEU A 167 11.22 0.00 6.18
C LEU A 167 11.82 -0.28 4.80
N LEU A 168 11.74 0.69 3.88
CA LEU A 168 12.37 0.64 2.56
C LEU A 168 13.71 1.40 2.49
N ASP A 169 14.34 1.64 3.66
CA ASP A 169 15.65 2.28 3.83
C ASP A 169 15.70 3.76 3.36
N ILE A 170 14.55 4.45 3.29
CA ILE A 170 14.49 5.91 3.10
C ILE A 170 14.55 6.54 4.50
N THR A 171 15.72 6.99 4.90
CA THR A 171 16.00 7.39 6.29
C THR A 171 15.40 8.75 6.70
N GLU A 172 15.22 9.67 5.75
CA GLU A 172 14.64 10.99 5.97
C GLU A 172 13.71 11.33 4.78
N PRO A 173 12.52 10.69 4.67
CA PRO A 173 11.63 10.93 3.56
C PRO A 173 11.13 12.37 3.52
N GLN A 174 11.05 12.93 2.31
CA GLN A 174 10.53 14.26 2.01
C GLN A 174 9.02 14.15 1.81
N VAL A 175 8.23 14.75 2.68
CA VAL A 175 6.76 14.66 2.66
C VAL A 175 6.14 15.96 2.19
N ALA A 176 5.42 15.90 1.08
CA ALA A 176 4.60 17.00 0.59
C ALA A 176 3.13 16.79 0.99
N CYS A 177 2.59 17.70 1.83
CA CYS A 177 1.16 17.76 2.11
C CYS A 177 0.46 18.52 0.99
N ILE A 178 -0.28 17.77 0.14
CA ILE A 178 -0.82 18.25 -1.13
C ILE A 178 -2.10 19.06 -0.93
N SER A 179 -2.16 20.18 -1.65
CA SER A 179 -3.36 21.00 -1.82
C SER A 179 -3.46 21.52 -3.25
N ALA A 180 -4.49 22.32 -3.54
CA ALA A 180 -4.65 22.94 -4.85
C ALA A 180 -3.66 24.10 -5.10
N VAL A 181 -3.18 24.73 -4.03
CA VAL A 181 -2.26 25.88 -4.05
C VAL A 181 -1.25 25.79 -2.91
N GLU A 182 -0.14 26.50 -3.06
CA GLU A 182 0.98 26.56 -2.10
C GLU A 182 0.84 27.65 -1.02
N VAL A 183 -0.24 28.45 -1.07
CA VAL A 183 -0.51 29.50 -0.07
C VAL A 183 -1.63 29.05 0.87
N ILE A 184 -1.52 29.45 2.13
CA ILE A 184 -2.54 29.16 3.14
C ILE A 184 -3.79 30.00 2.82
N ASN A 185 -4.88 29.34 2.50
CA ASN A 185 -6.17 29.96 2.17
C ASN A 185 -7.30 29.29 2.99
N PRO A 186 -7.95 30.03 3.91
CA PRO A 186 -9.05 29.48 4.73
C PRO A 186 -10.24 28.95 3.93
N ALA A 187 -10.43 29.39 2.68
CA ALA A 187 -11.48 28.87 1.80
C ALA A 187 -11.12 27.47 1.22
N ILE A 188 -9.88 27.02 1.38
CA ILE A 188 -9.39 25.70 0.95
C ILE A 188 -8.87 24.96 2.20
N PRO A 189 -9.71 24.17 2.90
CA PRO A 189 -9.34 23.58 4.19
C PRO A 189 -8.08 22.73 4.16
N SER A 190 -7.77 22.06 3.03
CA SER A 190 -6.55 21.28 2.86
C SER A 190 -5.26 22.09 3.02
N THR A 191 -5.29 23.41 2.74
CA THR A 191 -4.12 24.28 2.95
C THR A 191 -3.85 24.51 4.44
N ILE A 192 -4.90 24.58 5.25
CA ILE A 192 -4.79 24.72 6.72
C ILE A 192 -4.23 23.42 7.32
N ASP A 193 -4.82 22.28 6.94
CA ASP A 193 -4.35 20.97 7.42
C ASP A 193 -2.87 20.76 7.08
N ALA A 194 -2.49 21.05 5.83
CA ALA A 194 -1.10 20.92 5.37
C ALA A 194 -0.12 21.77 6.20
N ALA A 195 -0.46 23.04 6.45
CA ALA A 195 0.35 23.92 7.30
C ALA A 195 0.43 23.44 8.75
N CYS A 196 -0.67 22.91 9.29
CA CYS A 196 -0.70 22.33 10.62
C CYS A 196 0.19 21.09 10.71
N LEU A 197 0.13 20.17 9.70
CA LEU A 197 0.94 18.96 9.66
C LEU A 197 2.45 19.29 9.57
N ALA A 198 2.83 20.24 8.73
CA ALA A 198 4.21 20.75 8.70
C ALA A 198 4.66 21.24 10.07
N LYS A 199 3.82 22.03 10.76
CA LYS A 199 4.12 22.51 12.11
C LYS A 199 4.13 21.39 13.17
N MET A 200 3.30 20.35 13.01
CA MET A 200 3.34 19.17 13.88
C MET A 200 4.66 18.41 13.72
N ALA A 201 5.21 18.32 12.52
CA ALA A 201 6.53 17.74 12.29
C ALA A 201 7.65 18.56 12.91
N ASP A 202 7.64 19.89 12.73
CA ASP A 202 8.60 20.80 13.39
C ASP A 202 8.65 20.63 14.91
N ARG A 203 7.54 20.24 15.53
CA ARG A 203 7.39 20.07 16.98
C ARG A 203 7.53 18.61 17.45
N GLY A 204 7.87 17.69 16.57
CA GLY A 204 8.05 16.28 16.90
C GLY A 204 6.77 15.52 17.21
N GLN A 205 5.60 16.01 16.77
CA GLN A 205 4.33 15.27 16.82
C GLN A 205 4.20 14.29 15.66
N ILE A 206 4.87 14.56 14.54
CA ILE A 206 5.16 13.66 13.43
C ILE A 206 6.68 13.54 13.39
N ILE A 207 7.21 12.34 13.31
CA ILE A 207 8.65 12.07 13.46
C ILE A 207 9.22 11.29 12.28
N GLY A 208 10.51 11.47 12.03
CA GLY A 208 11.27 10.64 11.08
C GLY A 208 11.16 11.09 9.63
N ALA A 209 10.72 12.32 9.36
CA ALA A 209 10.60 12.88 8.02
C ALA A 209 10.75 14.39 8.03
N ARG A 210 11.02 14.97 6.86
CA ARG A 210 10.79 16.40 6.60
C ARG A 210 9.40 16.57 5.98
N VAL A 211 8.57 17.37 6.60
CA VAL A 211 7.18 17.59 6.17
C VAL A 211 6.99 19.05 5.83
N ASP A 212 6.45 19.33 4.65
CA ASP A 212 6.09 20.67 4.25
C ASP A 212 4.73 20.69 3.52
N GLY A 213 4.10 21.84 3.55
CA GLY A 213 2.80 22.11 2.91
C GLY A 213 2.14 23.39 3.45
N PRO A 214 1.14 23.92 2.68
CA PRO A 214 0.57 23.33 1.48
C PRO A 214 1.50 23.39 0.27
N LEU A 215 1.50 22.35 -0.55
CA LEU A 215 2.17 22.31 -1.85
C LEU A 215 1.17 21.88 -2.91
N ALA A 216 1.20 22.52 -4.08
CA ALA A 216 0.51 22.02 -5.25
C ALA A 216 1.30 20.85 -5.86
N PHE A 217 0.65 19.98 -6.63
CA PHE A 217 1.29 18.78 -7.16
C PHE A 217 2.55 19.08 -7.99
N ASP A 218 2.48 20.08 -8.87
CA ASP A 218 3.59 20.49 -9.75
C ASP A 218 4.83 20.91 -8.95
N ASN A 219 4.66 21.70 -7.89
CA ASN A 219 5.79 22.15 -7.07
C ASN A 219 6.24 21.15 -6.01
N ALA A 220 5.44 20.13 -5.72
CA ALA A 220 5.85 19.00 -4.88
C ALA A 220 6.86 18.07 -5.60
N ILE A 221 6.69 17.88 -6.93
CA ILE A 221 7.47 16.90 -7.70
C ILE A 221 8.46 17.52 -8.70
N SER A 222 8.36 18.84 -8.98
CA SER A 222 9.21 19.54 -9.94
C SER A 222 9.99 20.68 -9.27
N ALA A 223 11.31 20.51 -9.16
CA ALA A 223 12.19 21.55 -8.65
C ALA A 223 12.14 22.83 -9.48
N GLU A 224 11.93 22.73 -10.80
CA GLU A 224 11.77 23.89 -11.67
C GLU A 224 10.46 24.63 -11.37
N SER A 225 9.33 23.93 -11.19
CA SER A 225 8.07 24.55 -10.80
C SER A 225 8.19 25.26 -9.45
N ALA A 226 8.82 24.62 -8.47
CA ALA A 226 9.09 25.21 -7.16
C ALA A 226 9.92 26.50 -7.27
N ARG A 227 10.97 26.48 -8.10
CA ARG A 227 11.85 27.61 -8.35
C ARG A 227 11.11 28.79 -9.01
N VAL A 228 10.30 28.53 -10.04
CA VAL A 228 9.50 29.56 -10.74
C VAL A 228 8.51 30.22 -9.81
N LYS A 229 7.88 29.45 -8.92
CA LYS A 229 6.93 29.96 -7.90
C LYS A 229 7.63 30.59 -6.67
N GLY A 230 8.96 30.56 -6.61
CA GLY A 230 9.73 31.14 -5.51
C GLY A 230 9.55 30.44 -4.16
N ILE A 231 9.18 29.14 -4.16
CA ILE A 231 8.95 28.34 -2.97
C ILE A 231 10.29 28.02 -2.29
N ARG A 232 10.39 28.31 -1.00
CA ARG A 232 11.56 28.00 -0.18
C ARG A 232 11.27 26.81 0.72
N SER A 233 11.55 25.63 0.25
CA SER A 233 11.29 24.37 0.96
C SER A 233 12.36 23.34 0.59
N SER A 234 12.77 22.53 1.54
CA SER A 234 13.64 21.38 1.28
C SER A 234 12.87 20.19 0.68
N VAL A 235 11.55 20.21 0.75
CA VAL A 235 10.65 19.15 0.27
C VAL A 235 10.23 19.41 -1.17
N SER A 236 9.95 20.68 -1.53
CA SER A 236 9.40 21.02 -2.84
C SER A 236 10.34 20.62 -3.97
N GLY A 237 9.78 19.95 -4.97
CA GLY A 237 10.51 19.40 -6.11
C GLY A 237 11.16 18.04 -5.87
N HIS A 238 11.12 17.51 -4.64
CA HIS A 238 11.85 16.29 -4.25
C HIS A 238 11.05 15.35 -3.36
N ALA A 239 9.72 15.40 -3.42
CA ALA A 239 8.85 14.61 -2.55
C ALA A 239 9.08 13.09 -2.71
N ASP A 240 9.21 12.38 -1.60
CA ASP A 240 9.13 10.92 -1.53
C ASP A 240 7.69 10.48 -1.23
N ILE A 241 6.97 11.27 -0.41
CA ILE A 241 5.60 10.96 0.04
C ILE A 241 4.69 12.14 -0.29
N LEU A 242 3.57 11.86 -0.95
CA LEU A 242 2.45 12.77 -1.16
C LEU A 242 1.34 12.40 -0.19
N LEU A 243 1.05 13.26 0.77
CA LEU A 243 -0.16 13.17 1.57
C LEU A 243 -1.28 13.94 0.86
N VAL A 244 -2.26 13.24 0.34
CA VAL A 244 -3.40 13.83 -0.35
C VAL A 244 -4.48 14.29 0.64
N PRO A 245 -5.31 15.30 0.28
CA PRO A 245 -6.30 15.86 1.20
C PRO A 245 -7.44 14.90 1.56
N ASP A 246 -7.84 14.03 0.63
CA ASP A 246 -8.95 13.09 0.76
C ASP A 246 -8.81 11.91 -0.20
N LEU A 247 -9.68 10.90 -0.02
CA LEU A 247 -9.68 9.68 -0.81
C LEU A 247 -9.92 9.94 -2.30
N VAL A 248 -10.80 10.90 -2.63
CA VAL A 248 -11.19 11.13 -4.03
C VAL A 248 -10.00 11.67 -4.82
N SER A 249 -9.34 12.72 -4.30
CA SER A 249 -8.14 13.28 -4.93
C SER A 249 -6.99 12.28 -5.01
N GLY A 250 -6.78 11.49 -3.97
CA GLY A 250 -5.74 10.47 -3.92
C GLY A 250 -5.99 9.32 -4.90
N ASN A 251 -7.22 8.82 -4.97
CA ASN A 251 -7.59 7.74 -5.88
C ASN A 251 -7.50 8.17 -7.35
N ILE A 252 -7.97 9.39 -7.67
CA ILE A 252 -7.84 9.96 -9.02
C ILE A 252 -6.37 10.09 -9.38
N LEU A 253 -5.54 10.68 -8.51
CA LEU A 253 -4.10 10.84 -8.77
C LEU A 253 -3.42 9.48 -9.00
N ALA A 254 -3.65 8.49 -8.15
CA ALA A 254 -3.07 7.17 -8.31
C ALA A 254 -3.46 6.53 -9.65
N LYS A 255 -4.75 6.59 -10.03
CA LYS A 255 -5.22 6.06 -11.31
C LYS A 255 -4.70 6.86 -12.51
N ASP A 256 -4.58 8.17 -12.40
CA ASP A 256 -3.99 9.00 -13.46
C ASP A 256 -2.53 8.62 -13.71
N LEU A 257 -1.74 8.47 -12.65
CA LEU A 257 -0.35 8.03 -12.78
C LEU A 257 -0.24 6.62 -13.40
N GLU A 258 -1.11 5.69 -13.02
CA GLU A 258 -1.13 4.33 -13.57
C GLU A 258 -1.51 4.31 -15.05
N TYR A 259 -2.67 4.91 -15.39
CA TYR A 259 -3.27 4.77 -16.73
C TYR A 259 -2.74 5.80 -17.74
N MET A 260 -2.39 7.00 -17.31
CA MET A 260 -1.95 8.09 -18.19
C MET A 260 -0.43 8.26 -18.19
N ALA A 261 0.23 8.14 -17.03
CA ALA A 261 1.68 8.29 -16.92
C ALA A 261 2.46 6.96 -17.00
N GLY A 262 1.75 5.81 -17.06
CA GLY A 262 2.38 4.49 -17.19
C GLY A 262 3.14 4.05 -15.95
N ALA A 263 2.75 4.52 -14.77
CA ALA A 263 3.33 4.09 -13.52
C ALA A 263 3.02 2.61 -13.22
N THR A 264 3.99 1.91 -12.64
CA THR A 264 3.71 0.67 -11.91
C THR A 264 3.32 1.06 -10.48
N LEU A 265 2.12 0.70 -10.06
CA LEU A 265 1.65 0.91 -8.69
C LEU A 265 1.71 -0.38 -7.90
N ALA A 266 2.20 -0.30 -6.67
CA ALA A 266 2.04 -1.35 -5.68
C ALA A 266 1.46 -0.74 -4.41
N GLY A 267 0.71 -1.51 -3.60
CA GLY A 267 0.03 -0.92 -2.46
C GLY A 267 -0.16 -1.86 -1.28
N LEU A 268 -0.13 -1.26 -0.08
CA LEU A 268 -0.36 -1.93 1.18
C LEU A 268 -1.31 -1.13 2.08
N VAL A 269 -2.13 -1.83 2.84
CA VAL A 269 -2.83 -1.26 4.00
C VAL A 269 -1.95 -1.43 5.23
N LEU A 270 -1.75 -0.34 5.94
CA LEU A 270 -0.90 -0.21 7.12
C LEU A 270 -1.74 0.01 8.38
N GLY A 271 -1.14 -0.19 9.56
CA GLY A 271 -1.81 -0.01 10.84
C GLY A 271 -2.56 -1.25 11.35
N ALA A 272 -2.41 -2.39 10.67
CA ALA A 272 -2.90 -3.69 11.09
C ALA A 272 -1.77 -4.59 11.63
N ARG A 273 -2.16 -5.68 12.28
CA ARG A 273 -1.24 -6.69 12.87
C ARG A 273 -0.33 -7.35 11.83
N VAL A 274 -0.81 -7.52 10.61
CA VAL A 274 -0.09 -8.10 9.49
C VAL A 274 -0.23 -7.19 8.26
N PRO A 275 0.69 -7.24 7.28
CA PRO A 275 0.51 -6.59 6.00
C PRO A 275 -0.78 -7.04 5.32
N ILE A 276 -1.50 -6.09 4.74
CA ILE A 276 -2.74 -6.34 4.01
C ILE A 276 -2.60 -5.80 2.61
N ILE A 277 -2.89 -6.64 1.61
CA ILE A 277 -2.86 -6.27 0.21
C ILE A 277 -4.28 -6.00 -0.26
N LEU A 278 -4.52 -4.76 -0.72
CA LEU A 278 -5.82 -4.28 -1.20
C LEU A 278 -5.71 -3.95 -2.69
N THR A 279 -5.66 -4.97 -3.54
CA THR A 279 -5.60 -4.78 -4.99
C THR A 279 -6.98 -4.54 -5.61
N SER A 280 -7.02 -3.73 -6.68
CA SER A 280 -8.19 -3.59 -7.53
C SER A 280 -8.32 -4.80 -8.48
N ARG A 281 -9.55 -5.08 -8.95
CA ARG A 281 -9.77 -6.09 -9.99
C ARG A 281 -9.07 -5.76 -11.31
N SER A 282 -8.90 -4.48 -11.59
CA SER A 282 -8.27 -3.96 -12.80
C SER A 282 -6.76 -3.78 -12.69
N ASP A 283 -6.15 -4.01 -11.51
CA ASP A 283 -4.72 -3.82 -11.36
C ASP A 283 -3.94 -4.82 -12.22
N PRO A 284 -2.87 -4.36 -12.90
CA PRO A 284 -2.02 -5.24 -13.71
C PRO A 284 -1.37 -6.35 -12.88
N PRO A 285 -1.02 -7.51 -13.49
CA PRO A 285 -0.33 -8.60 -12.79
C PRO A 285 0.91 -8.13 -12.04
N ARG A 286 1.75 -7.30 -12.67
CA ARG A 286 2.96 -6.76 -12.02
C ARG A 286 2.68 -5.96 -10.75
N ALA A 287 1.61 -5.15 -10.71
CA ALA A 287 1.23 -4.39 -9.52
C ALA A 287 0.89 -5.32 -8.33
N ARG A 288 0.21 -6.43 -8.61
CA ARG A 288 -0.13 -7.46 -7.61
C ARG A 288 1.11 -8.19 -7.11
N LEU A 289 2.00 -8.55 -8.02
CA LEU A 289 3.26 -9.22 -7.69
C LEU A 289 4.14 -8.34 -6.80
N VAL A 290 4.33 -7.07 -7.16
CA VAL A 290 5.14 -6.13 -6.36
C VAL A 290 4.48 -5.86 -5.00
N SER A 291 3.14 -5.78 -4.93
CA SER A 291 2.44 -5.65 -3.64
C SER A 291 2.70 -6.86 -2.73
N ALA A 292 2.76 -8.08 -3.28
CA ALA A 292 3.13 -9.26 -2.53
C ALA A 292 4.59 -9.21 -2.03
N ALA A 293 5.52 -8.80 -2.88
CA ALA A 293 6.92 -8.60 -2.51
C ALA A 293 7.09 -7.54 -1.42
N LEU A 294 6.41 -6.39 -1.54
CA LEU A 294 6.40 -5.34 -0.51
C LEU A 294 5.91 -5.87 0.85
N ALA A 295 4.85 -6.69 0.85
CA ALA A 295 4.32 -7.27 2.08
C ALA A 295 5.35 -8.22 2.74
N VAL A 296 6.10 -8.99 1.95
CA VAL A 296 7.18 -9.87 2.44
C VAL A 296 8.30 -9.03 3.05
N VAL A 297 8.79 -8.01 2.35
CA VAL A 297 9.84 -7.11 2.84
C VAL A 297 9.39 -6.39 4.12
N MET A 298 8.17 -5.86 4.13
CA MET A 298 7.60 -5.20 5.31
C MET A 298 7.56 -6.15 6.52
N ASN A 299 7.06 -7.38 6.34
CA ASN A 299 6.97 -8.36 7.43
C ASN A 299 8.35 -8.72 8.00
N ASP A 300 9.34 -8.96 7.14
CA ASP A 300 10.73 -9.23 7.56
C ASP A 300 11.32 -8.07 8.37
N ARG A 301 11.16 -6.84 7.87
CA ARG A 301 11.71 -5.65 8.53
C ARG A 301 11.01 -5.32 9.86
N LEU A 302 9.70 -5.55 9.95
CA LEU A 302 8.96 -5.37 11.21
C LEU A 302 9.39 -6.40 12.26
N SER A 303 9.56 -7.66 11.89
CA SER A 303 10.00 -8.71 12.82
C SER A 303 11.39 -8.44 13.40
N LYS A 304 12.30 -7.80 12.64
CA LYS A 304 13.65 -7.42 13.07
C LYS A 304 13.68 -6.17 13.96
N ARG A 305 12.64 -5.33 13.93
CA ARG A 305 12.52 -4.11 14.77
C ARG A 305 11.86 -4.36 16.13
N THR A 306 11.08 -5.44 16.25
CA THR A 306 10.47 -5.84 17.51
C THR A 306 11.44 -6.77 18.23
N PRO A 307 12.05 -6.38 19.38
CA PRO A 307 12.80 -7.34 20.21
C PRO A 307 11.86 -8.44 20.68
N ALA A 308 12.34 -9.69 20.62
CA ALA A 308 11.62 -10.87 21.10
C ALA A 308 11.30 -10.76 22.60
#